data_8075d86d978915a6527a27e0d1ef32f1
#
_entry.id   8075d86d978915a6527a27e0d1ef32f1
#
_cell.length_a   1.000
_cell.length_b   1.000
_cell.length_c   1.000
_cell.angle_alpha   90.00
_cell.angle_beta   90.00
_cell.angle_gamma   90.00
#
_symmetry.space_group_name_H-M   'P 1'
#
loop_
_entity.id
_entity.type
_entity.pdbx_description
1 polymer ?
#
loop_
_entity_poly.entity_id
_entity_poly.type
_entity_poly.pdbx_seq_one_letter_code
_entity_poly.pdbx_strand_id
1 'polypeptide(L)'
;MNKKLLVLSLAAILGLAACGSDGDNGTDGSAGTPGADGTDGQNGKDWSAVNQWFIDGQNRVATAQSLTPNNQAGAAKNIILFVGDGMGVSTVTAARILEGQLKGHTGEENSLSFETLPHLGLAKTYNVDGQTPDSAGTMTAMVTGVKTDVGVISQAEGVTRGNCASTSGQNLVTSLELAAMAGLSTGVVSTARITHATPAAAYAHAPERNWEADSNLPAEAVTNGCKDIAAQLLDFNQGKGINVVMGGGRRAFIPNTTVDPEGKSGRRADGRDLTAEWLSQYSNAAYVTDRDSFLALDTANTDHALGLFNSSHMEYDYDRVTSGVKGEPSLAEMTAKSIDILRKNNKGFVLIVEAGRIDHAHHAGNAARALHDTIALSEAVRVAMEKTSASDTLLMVTADHSHVFTIAGYPTRGNPILGLVKSNDANGVPTVTNSTDANGMPYTTVGYANGLGFASLETGGDERYNYVATAGRVDLNYTDTQSAGFHQEALVPLGSETHAGEDVAIFARGPGASLIQGTVEQNHIFHVMNYAADLVNKATAAQ
;
A
#
# COMPACT_ATOMS: atom_id res chain seq x y z
N MET A 1 45.80 -14.88 -42.92
CA MET A 1 45.66 -13.42 -42.73
C MET A 1 45.10 -13.18 -41.35
N ASN A 2 45.90 -12.57 -40.48
CA ASN A 2 45.72 -12.47 -39.04
C ASN A 2 44.62 -11.48 -38.64
N LYS A 3 43.71 -11.88 -37.75
CA LYS A 3 42.91 -10.96 -36.95
C LYS A 3 43.45 -10.94 -35.51
N LYS A 4 43.99 -9.79 -35.11
CA LYS A 4 44.46 -9.54 -33.73
C LYS A 4 43.25 -9.26 -32.83
N LEU A 5 43.12 -10.04 -31.76
CA LEU A 5 42.24 -9.78 -30.61
C LEU A 5 42.97 -8.77 -29.69
N LEU A 6 42.30 -7.70 -29.34
CA LEU A 6 42.76 -6.75 -28.33
C LEU A 6 42.14 -7.12 -26.99
N VAL A 7 42.95 -7.57 -26.04
CA VAL A 7 42.56 -7.86 -24.65
C VAL A 7 42.97 -6.64 -23.83
N LEU A 8 42.01 -5.96 -23.21
CA LEU A 8 42.26 -4.96 -22.17
C LEU A 8 42.26 -5.65 -20.80
N SER A 9 43.41 -5.67 -20.17
CA SER A 9 43.62 -6.12 -18.80
C SER A 9 43.35 -4.98 -17.83
N LEU A 10 42.44 -5.19 -16.90
CA LEU A 10 42.19 -4.32 -15.75
C LEU A 10 43.05 -4.81 -14.58
N ALA A 11 44.02 -4.01 -14.14
CA ALA A 11 44.86 -4.34 -12.99
C ALA A 11 44.15 -3.98 -11.69
N ALA A 12 43.95 -4.98 -10.83
CA ALA A 12 43.50 -4.79 -9.46
C ALA A 12 44.72 -4.48 -8.57
N ILE A 13 44.65 -3.37 -7.83
CA ILE A 13 45.64 -3.05 -6.79
C ILE A 13 45.09 -3.55 -5.46
N LEU A 14 45.70 -4.62 -4.92
CA LEU A 14 45.52 -5.06 -3.54
C LEU A 14 46.47 -4.25 -2.65
N GLY A 15 45.91 -3.47 -1.73
CA GLY A 15 46.63 -2.89 -0.61
C GLY A 15 46.47 -3.76 0.63
N LEU A 16 47.52 -4.48 1.01
CA LEU A 16 47.66 -5.12 2.32
C LEU A 16 48.03 -4.04 3.35
N ALA A 17 47.20 -3.93 4.42
CA ALA A 17 47.62 -3.26 5.65
C ALA A 17 47.77 -4.28 6.76
N ALA A 18 48.92 -4.28 7.39
CA ALA A 18 49.38 -5.23 8.39
C ALA A 18 48.78 -4.96 9.77
N CYS A 19 48.63 -6.04 10.55
CA CYS A 19 48.38 -6.02 11.99
C CYS A 19 49.54 -5.35 12.75
N GLY A 20 49.20 -4.50 13.73
CA GLY A 20 50.10 -3.96 14.74
C GLY A 20 49.46 -3.96 16.11
N SER A 21 50.04 -4.76 16.94
CA SER A 21 50.13 -4.93 18.40
C SER A 21 49.40 -3.99 19.36
N ASP A 22 48.98 -4.64 20.43
CA ASP A 22 48.46 -4.24 21.75
C ASP A 22 48.95 -2.88 22.27
N GLY A 23 48.02 -2.04 22.68
CA GLY A 23 48.27 -0.81 23.44
C GLY A 23 47.47 -0.82 24.76
N ASP A 24 48.15 -0.43 25.82
CA ASP A 24 47.81 -0.49 27.22
C ASP A 24 46.49 0.17 27.64
N ASN A 25 45.94 -0.34 28.74
CA ASN A 25 44.75 0.15 29.46
C ASN A 25 44.80 1.65 29.77
N GLY A 26 43.93 2.40 29.16
CA GLY A 26 43.63 3.78 29.51
C GLY A 26 42.71 3.87 30.71
N THR A 27 43.05 4.77 31.65
CA THR A 27 42.32 5.09 32.88
C THR A 27 40.89 5.55 32.59
N ASP A 28 39.95 5.15 33.48
CA ASP A 28 38.52 5.52 33.45
C ASP A 28 38.33 7.03 33.29
N GLY A 29 37.68 7.43 32.21
CA GLY A 29 37.22 8.79 32.00
C GLY A 29 36.01 9.09 32.89
N SER A 30 36.03 10.30 33.50
CA SER A 30 34.92 10.80 34.30
C SER A 30 33.58 10.75 33.58
N ALA A 31 32.51 10.34 34.29
CA ALA A 31 31.15 10.30 33.77
C ALA A 31 30.77 11.63 33.10
N GLY A 32 30.42 11.56 31.83
CA GLY A 32 29.89 12.70 31.08
C GLY A 32 28.56 13.17 31.65
N THR A 33 28.34 14.47 31.61
CA THR A 33 27.04 15.10 31.95
C THR A 33 25.90 14.42 31.20
N PRO A 34 24.73 14.19 31.83
CA PRO A 34 23.55 13.67 31.11
C PRO A 34 23.27 14.56 29.90
N GLY A 35 23.16 13.93 28.72
CA GLY A 35 22.75 14.61 27.51
C GLY A 35 21.33 15.17 27.69
N ALA A 36 21.09 16.36 27.17
CA ALA A 36 19.76 16.93 27.08
C ALA A 36 18.82 15.94 26.40
N ASP A 37 17.57 15.85 26.89
CA ASP A 37 16.53 15.02 26.29
C ASP A 37 16.49 15.26 24.77
N GLY A 38 16.83 14.21 24.00
CA GLY A 38 16.81 14.27 22.55
C GLY A 38 15.39 14.48 22.07
N THR A 39 15.20 15.48 21.24
CA THR A 39 13.98 15.62 20.46
C THR A 39 13.87 14.40 19.56
N ASP A 40 12.82 13.61 19.76
CA ASP A 40 12.49 12.45 18.91
C ASP A 40 12.55 12.86 17.44
N GLY A 41 13.32 12.16 16.64
CA GLY A 41 13.41 12.32 15.18
C GLY A 41 14.68 12.95 14.62
N GLN A 42 15.58 13.54 15.43
CA GLN A 42 16.82 14.14 14.91
C GLN A 42 18.09 13.27 15.02
N ASN A 43 18.03 12.14 15.71
CA ASN A 43 19.18 11.22 15.86
C ASN A 43 19.08 9.95 14.99
N GLY A 44 18.29 9.97 13.91
CA GLY A 44 18.28 8.91 12.94
C GLY A 44 19.64 8.80 12.23
N LYS A 45 20.15 7.58 12.09
CA LYS A 45 21.27 7.29 11.19
C LYS A 45 20.98 7.91 9.83
N ASP A 46 21.94 8.62 9.23
CA ASP A 46 21.82 9.02 7.83
C ASP A 46 21.93 7.78 6.94
N TRP A 47 20.79 7.18 6.67
CA TRP A 47 20.68 5.99 5.83
C TRP A 47 21.04 6.24 4.38
N SER A 48 20.97 7.50 3.91
CA SER A 48 21.28 7.87 2.53
C SER A 48 22.73 7.63 2.17
N ALA A 49 23.64 7.65 3.15
CA ALA A 49 25.06 7.45 2.95
C ALA A 49 25.56 6.02 3.26
N VAL A 50 24.77 5.21 3.97
CA VAL A 50 25.26 3.93 4.53
C VAL A 50 24.39 2.71 4.18
N ASN A 51 23.14 2.92 3.77
CA ASN A 51 22.25 1.81 3.41
C ASN A 51 22.36 1.46 1.93
N GLN A 52 22.69 0.20 1.63
CA GLN A 52 22.91 -0.24 0.25
C GLN A 52 21.65 -0.13 -0.62
N TRP A 53 20.46 -0.45 -0.07
CA TRP A 53 19.20 -0.30 -0.80
C TRP A 53 18.92 1.13 -1.23
N PHE A 54 19.22 2.10 -0.35
CA PHE A 54 19.08 3.52 -0.65
C PHE A 54 20.06 3.97 -1.74
N ILE A 55 21.33 3.56 -1.63
CA ILE A 55 22.37 3.87 -2.61
C ILE A 55 22.03 3.28 -3.98
N ASP A 56 21.58 2.02 -4.03
CA ASP A 56 21.21 1.35 -5.28
C ASP A 56 19.99 2.00 -5.93
N GLY A 57 19.00 2.42 -5.13
CA GLY A 57 17.86 3.20 -5.60
C GLY A 57 18.27 4.55 -6.20
N GLN A 58 19.16 5.30 -5.58
CA GLN A 58 19.73 6.53 -6.15
C GLN A 58 20.48 6.27 -7.45
N ASN A 59 21.32 5.22 -7.51
CA ASN A 59 22.03 4.83 -8.72
C ASN A 59 21.07 4.45 -9.86
N ARG A 60 19.96 3.81 -9.54
CA ARG A 60 18.92 3.46 -10.53
C ARG A 60 18.27 4.71 -11.12
N VAL A 61 17.96 5.73 -10.29
CA VAL A 61 17.46 7.03 -10.78
C VAL A 61 18.50 7.68 -11.71
N ALA A 62 19.77 7.73 -11.32
CA ALA A 62 20.82 8.30 -12.15
C ALA A 62 20.95 7.56 -13.51
N THR A 63 20.81 6.24 -13.51
CA THR A 63 20.79 5.42 -14.74
C THR A 63 19.60 5.79 -15.62
N ALA A 64 18.39 5.85 -15.06
CA ALA A 64 17.18 6.22 -15.80
C ALA A 64 17.24 7.64 -16.35
N GLN A 65 17.83 8.60 -15.61
CA GLN A 65 18.07 9.97 -16.08
C GLN A 65 18.99 10.01 -17.30
N SER A 66 20.02 9.16 -17.33
CA SER A 66 20.93 9.10 -18.48
C SER A 66 20.24 8.65 -19.78
N LEU A 67 19.14 7.90 -19.64
CA LEU A 67 18.30 7.45 -20.74
C LEU A 67 17.19 8.45 -21.11
N THR A 68 16.90 9.42 -20.23
CA THR A 68 15.86 10.45 -20.41
C THR A 68 16.39 11.85 -20.07
N PRO A 69 17.30 12.41 -20.88
CA PRO A 69 18.12 13.58 -20.51
C PRO A 69 17.34 14.89 -20.31
N ASN A 70 16.10 14.98 -20.72
CA ASN A 70 15.26 16.21 -20.58
C ASN A 70 14.37 16.21 -19.32
N ASN A 71 14.57 15.27 -18.41
CA ASN A 71 13.79 15.19 -17.17
C ASN A 71 14.38 16.15 -16.12
N GLN A 72 13.54 17.00 -15.52
CA GLN A 72 13.98 17.99 -14.53
C GLN A 72 13.65 17.54 -13.11
N ALA A 73 14.67 17.49 -12.24
CA ALA A 73 14.49 17.27 -10.81
C ALA A 73 13.68 18.41 -10.16
N GLY A 74 12.89 18.10 -9.14
CA GLY A 74 12.15 19.09 -8.36
C GLY A 74 11.00 19.78 -9.10
N ALA A 75 10.63 19.31 -10.30
CA ALA A 75 9.56 19.92 -11.10
C ALA A 75 8.15 19.60 -10.58
N ALA A 76 7.98 18.51 -9.81
CA ALA A 76 6.71 18.19 -9.20
C ALA A 76 6.44 19.13 -8.00
N LYS A 77 5.29 19.77 -8.05
CA LYS A 77 4.72 20.48 -6.90
C LYS A 77 3.98 19.52 -5.97
N ASN A 78 3.27 18.56 -6.56
CA ASN A 78 2.47 17.60 -5.86
C ASN A 78 2.90 16.17 -6.20
N ILE A 79 2.72 15.26 -5.24
CA ILE A 79 2.87 13.82 -5.43
C ILE A 79 1.59 13.13 -4.97
N ILE A 80 1.09 12.18 -5.77
CA ILE A 80 0.03 11.26 -5.37
C ILE A 80 0.52 9.84 -5.68
N LEU A 81 0.64 9.02 -4.64
CA LEU A 81 0.92 7.59 -4.76
C LEU A 81 -0.35 6.81 -4.45
N PHE A 82 -0.84 6.08 -5.44
CA PHE A 82 -1.92 5.10 -5.28
C PHE A 82 -1.33 3.70 -5.12
N VAL A 83 -1.83 2.98 -4.13
CA VAL A 83 -1.46 1.58 -3.87
C VAL A 83 -2.73 0.73 -3.88
N GLY A 84 -2.82 -0.20 -4.81
CA GLY A 84 -3.80 -1.28 -4.76
C GLY A 84 -3.17 -2.45 -4.00
N ASP A 85 -3.56 -2.63 -2.73
CA ASP A 85 -3.03 -3.71 -1.90
C ASP A 85 -3.34 -5.05 -2.53
N GLY A 86 -2.31 -5.85 -2.81
CA GLY A 86 -2.46 -7.15 -3.47
C GLY A 86 -2.89 -7.12 -4.95
N MET A 87 -2.84 -5.94 -5.60
CA MET A 87 -3.31 -5.75 -6.99
C MET A 87 -2.29 -6.22 -8.02
N GLY A 88 -2.11 -7.53 -8.17
CA GLY A 88 -1.27 -8.13 -9.20
C GLY A 88 -1.76 -7.88 -10.63
N VAL A 89 -0.94 -8.26 -11.63
CA VAL A 89 -1.26 -8.06 -13.05
C VAL A 89 -2.55 -8.79 -13.45
N SER A 90 -2.77 -10.00 -12.95
CA SER A 90 -4.01 -10.75 -13.21
C SER A 90 -5.24 -10.05 -12.64
N THR A 91 -5.11 -9.41 -11.46
CA THR A 91 -6.18 -8.62 -10.84
C THR A 91 -6.53 -7.40 -11.71
N VAL A 92 -5.53 -6.65 -12.18
CA VAL A 92 -5.72 -5.51 -13.10
C VAL A 92 -6.45 -5.97 -14.38
N THR A 93 -5.99 -7.07 -14.98
CA THR A 93 -6.59 -7.60 -16.23
C THR A 93 -8.05 -8.02 -16.00
N ALA A 94 -8.34 -8.75 -14.93
CA ALA A 94 -9.70 -9.20 -14.64
C ALA A 94 -10.63 -8.02 -14.29
N ALA A 95 -10.16 -7.05 -13.53
CA ALA A 95 -10.93 -5.84 -13.18
C ALA A 95 -11.24 -4.99 -14.42
N ARG A 96 -10.30 -4.84 -15.34
CA ARG A 96 -10.53 -4.16 -16.62
C ARG A 96 -11.65 -4.85 -17.42
N ILE A 97 -11.61 -6.18 -17.51
CA ILE A 97 -12.63 -6.97 -18.20
C ILE A 97 -13.99 -6.80 -17.50
N LEU A 98 -14.02 -6.93 -16.16
CA LEU A 98 -15.26 -6.74 -15.40
C LEU A 98 -15.85 -5.34 -15.60
N GLU A 99 -15.03 -4.29 -15.51
CA GLU A 99 -15.50 -2.91 -15.70
C GLU A 99 -16.11 -2.71 -17.10
N GLY A 100 -15.49 -3.29 -18.15
CA GLY A 100 -16.03 -3.25 -19.51
C GLY A 100 -17.35 -4.02 -19.62
N GLN A 101 -17.46 -5.18 -19.00
CA GLN A 101 -18.70 -5.98 -18.96
C GLN A 101 -19.82 -5.27 -18.22
N LEU A 102 -19.53 -4.60 -17.10
CA LEU A 102 -20.50 -3.77 -16.38
C LEU A 102 -21.00 -2.58 -17.23
N LYS A 103 -20.18 -2.10 -18.18
CA LYS A 103 -20.56 -1.07 -19.18
C LYS A 103 -21.30 -1.65 -20.40
N GLY A 104 -21.53 -2.96 -20.47
CA GLY A 104 -22.26 -3.63 -21.56
C GLY A 104 -21.40 -3.98 -22.78
N HIS A 105 -20.08 -4.04 -22.61
CA HIS A 105 -19.11 -4.44 -23.65
C HIS A 105 -18.59 -5.86 -23.41
N THR A 106 -17.72 -6.37 -24.28
CA THR A 106 -17.05 -7.67 -24.08
C THR A 106 -16.06 -7.60 -22.92
N GLY A 107 -15.38 -6.49 -22.74
CA GLY A 107 -14.56 -6.16 -21.58
C GLY A 107 -13.06 -6.13 -21.85
N GLU A 108 -12.56 -6.98 -22.71
CA GLU A 108 -11.12 -7.13 -22.99
C GLU A 108 -10.49 -5.84 -23.56
N GLU A 109 -11.25 -5.07 -24.32
CA GLU A 109 -10.83 -3.80 -24.93
C GLU A 109 -10.98 -2.58 -24.03
N ASN A 110 -11.60 -2.72 -22.84
CA ASN A 110 -11.72 -1.65 -21.87
C ASN A 110 -10.34 -1.23 -21.35
N SER A 111 -10.25 -0.08 -20.68
CA SER A 111 -9.07 0.37 -19.97
C SER A 111 -9.48 0.98 -18.63
N LEU A 112 -8.83 0.54 -17.56
CA LEU A 112 -8.90 1.23 -16.28
C LEU A 112 -8.19 2.58 -16.40
N SER A 113 -8.56 3.57 -15.60
CA SER A 113 -8.04 4.93 -15.71
C SER A 113 -6.51 4.98 -15.64
N PHE A 114 -5.92 4.21 -14.77
CA PHE A 114 -4.46 4.18 -14.59
C PHE A 114 -3.72 3.45 -15.73
N GLU A 115 -4.37 2.57 -16.47
CA GLU A 115 -3.77 1.94 -17.66
C GLU A 115 -3.57 2.92 -18.83
N THR A 116 -4.21 4.10 -18.75
CA THR A 116 -4.01 5.17 -19.74
C THR A 116 -2.78 6.04 -19.45
N LEU A 117 -2.10 5.82 -18.34
CA LEU A 117 -0.90 6.59 -17.96
C LEU A 117 0.27 6.26 -18.88
N PRO A 118 1.10 7.26 -19.28
CA PRO A 118 2.06 7.12 -20.37
C PRO A 118 3.32 6.30 -20.01
N HIS A 119 3.60 6.09 -18.73
CA HIS A 119 4.80 5.36 -18.28
C HIS A 119 4.41 4.11 -17.52
N LEU A 120 5.12 3.02 -17.81
CA LEU A 120 4.93 1.70 -17.20
C LEU A 120 6.28 1.06 -16.87
N GLY A 121 6.39 0.49 -15.69
CA GLY A 121 7.47 -0.37 -15.24
C GLY A 121 6.94 -1.51 -14.39
N LEU A 122 7.84 -2.40 -13.96
CA LEU A 122 7.54 -3.48 -13.01
C LEU A 122 8.39 -3.31 -11.75
N ALA A 123 7.83 -3.63 -10.59
CA ALA A 123 8.52 -3.64 -9.30
C ALA A 123 8.68 -5.06 -8.77
N LYS A 124 9.90 -5.38 -8.27
CA LYS A 124 10.19 -6.60 -7.52
C LYS A 124 9.76 -6.41 -6.07
N THR A 125 8.85 -7.26 -5.60
CA THR A 125 8.10 -7.03 -4.36
C THR A 125 8.67 -7.69 -3.12
N TYR A 126 9.62 -8.63 -3.22
CA TYR A 126 10.16 -9.40 -2.10
C TYR A 126 10.65 -8.52 -0.93
N ASN A 127 10.45 -8.98 0.31
CA ASN A 127 11.04 -8.38 1.50
C ASN A 127 12.46 -8.94 1.73
N VAL A 128 13.25 -8.33 2.62
CA VAL A 128 14.64 -8.75 2.85
C VAL A 128 14.73 -10.23 3.28
N ASP A 129 13.79 -10.67 4.11
CA ASP A 129 13.71 -12.03 4.65
C ASP A 129 12.66 -12.93 3.98
N GLY A 130 11.89 -12.44 2.99
CA GLY A 130 10.76 -13.16 2.39
C GLY A 130 10.70 -13.08 0.87
N GLN A 131 10.71 -14.24 0.15
CA GLN A 131 10.47 -14.29 -1.30
C GLN A 131 9.07 -13.79 -1.67
N THR A 132 8.08 -14.11 -0.85
CA THR A 132 6.73 -13.57 -0.91
C THR A 132 6.60 -12.52 0.18
N PRO A 133 6.28 -11.29 -0.18
CA PRO A 133 6.31 -10.15 0.75
C PRO A 133 5.05 -10.05 1.61
N ASP A 134 5.12 -9.14 2.59
CA ASP A 134 3.96 -8.57 3.25
C ASP A 134 3.89 -7.06 3.04
N SER A 135 2.71 -6.47 3.27
CA SER A 135 2.45 -5.05 3.03
C SER A 135 3.28 -4.10 3.91
N ALA A 136 3.74 -4.55 5.09
CA ALA A 136 4.57 -3.71 5.97
C ALA A 136 5.94 -3.44 5.33
N GLY A 137 6.63 -4.49 4.88
CA GLY A 137 7.95 -4.36 4.25
C GLY A 137 7.88 -3.72 2.86
N THR A 138 6.86 -4.04 2.06
CA THR A 138 6.69 -3.46 0.72
C THR A 138 6.40 -1.96 0.78
N MET A 139 5.45 -1.54 1.64
CA MET A 139 5.17 -0.12 1.78
C MET A 139 6.34 0.64 2.40
N THR A 140 7.05 0.04 3.38
CA THR A 140 8.30 0.61 3.90
C THR A 140 9.27 0.92 2.76
N ALA A 141 9.49 -0.03 1.83
CA ALA A 141 10.36 0.21 0.67
C ALA A 141 9.88 1.40 -0.18
N MET A 142 8.57 1.49 -0.45
CA MET A 142 7.99 2.55 -1.28
C MET A 142 8.05 3.94 -0.66
N VAL A 143 7.99 4.06 0.67
CA VAL A 143 7.94 5.37 1.34
C VAL A 143 9.26 5.80 1.97
N THR A 144 10.24 4.91 2.13
CA THR A 144 11.55 5.22 2.73
C THR A 144 12.74 5.06 1.78
N GLY A 145 12.57 4.32 0.68
CA GLY A 145 13.66 3.96 -0.22
C GLY A 145 14.54 2.80 0.28
N VAL A 146 14.14 2.13 1.35
CA VAL A 146 14.88 1.03 1.98
C VAL A 146 13.97 -0.18 2.15
N LYS A 147 14.39 -1.36 1.70
CA LYS A 147 13.69 -2.61 1.99
C LYS A 147 13.93 -3.04 3.43
N THR A 148 12.96 -3.74 4.01
CA THR A 148 13.01 -4.28 5.37
C THR A 148 12.38 -5.68 5.45
N ASP A 149 12.36 -6.24 6.64
CA ASP A 149 11.83 -7.57 6.94
C ASP A 149 10.29 -7.57 6.98
N VAL A 150 9.71 -8.77 6.82
CA VAL A 150 8.26 -9.03 6.94
C VAL A 150 7.72 -8.52 8.28
N GLY A 151 6.66 -7.73 8.24
CA GLY A 151 5.95 -7.23 9.42
C GLY A 151 6.59 -6.02 10.10
N VAL A 152 7.72 -5.50 9.59
CA VAL A 152 8.41 -4.31 10.12
C VAL A 152 7.95 -3.07 9.36
N ILE A 153 7.63 -2.00 10.10
CA ILE A 153 7.10 -0.74 9.58
C ILE A 153 8.14 0.36 9.70
N SER A 154 8.59 0.90 8.57
CA SER A 154 9.49 2.07 8.42
C SER A 154 10.70 2.06 9.35
N GLN A 155 11.26 0.86 9.55
CA GLN A 155 12.52 0.62 10.24
C GLN A 155 13.44 -0.23 9.36
N ALA A 156 14.77 -0.09 9.54
CA ALA A 156 15.77 -0.76 8.72
C ALA A 156 15.80 -2.28 8.98
N GLU A 157 16.34 -3.03 8.01
CA GLU A 157 16.73 -4.44 8.22
C GLU A 157 17.66 -4.56 9.46
N GLY A 158 17.52 -5.62 10.21
CA GLY A 158 18.23 -5.80 11.50
C GLY A 158 17.39 -5.45 12.71
N VAL A 159 16.19 -4.90 12.54
CA VAL A 159 15.18 -4.87 13.59
C VAL A 159 14.59 -6.27 13.73
N THR A 160 14.63 -6.83 14.91
CA THR A 160 13.95 -8.10 15.18
C THR A 160 12.45 -7.85 15.31
N ARG A 161 11.64 -8.46 14.44
CA ARG A 161 10.18 -8.31 14.47
C ARG A 161 9.61 -8.60 15.87
N GLY A 162 8.76 -7.70 16.36
CA GLY A 162 8.12 -7.81 17.68
C GLY A 162 9.02 -7.51 18.87
N ASN A 163 10.27 -7.05 18.67
CA ASN A 163 11.22 -6.73 19.73
C ASN A 163 11.53 -5.23 19.73
N CYS A 164 10.91 -4.50 20.66
CA CYS A 164 11.10 -3.05 20.81
C CYS A 164 12.55 -2.67 21.13
N ALA A 165 13.27 -3.46 21.93
CA ALA A 165 14.66 -3.15 22.29
C ALA A 165 15.61 -3.12 21.08
N SER A 166 15.24 -3.75 19.95
CA SER A 166 16.05 -3.75 18.72
C SER A 166 15.88 -2.50 17.83
N THR A 167 14.96 -1.60 18.16
CA THR A 167 14.54 -0.50 17.27
C THR A 167 15.39 0.77 17.38
N SER A 168 16.23 0.87 18.40
CA SER A 168 17.02 2.08 18.67
C SER A 168 17.90 2.48 17.49
N GLY A 169 17.67 3.69 16.94
CA GLY A 169 18.40 4.22 15.79
C GLY A 169 18.11 3.51 14.47
N GLN A 170 17.00 2.77 14.37
CA GLN A 170 16.62 2.01 13.18
C GLN A 170 15.46 2.65 12.39
N ASN A 171 14.87 3.74 12.87
CA ASN A 171 13.79 4.42 12.14
C ASN A 171 14.29 4.99 10.82
N LEU A 172 13.52 4.77 9.78
CA LEU A 172 13.77 5.29 8.42
C LEU A 172 12.85 6.47 8.17
N VAL A 173 13.39 7.58 7.68
CA VAL A 173 12.58 8.77 7.37
C VAL A 173 11.70 8.49 6.16
N THR A 174 10.40 8.74 6.30
CA THR A 174 9.41 8.50 5.26
C THR A 174 9.26 9.68 4.29
N SER A 175 8.75 9.43 3.10
CA SER A 175 8.41 10.49 2.13
C SER A 175 7.38 11.48 2.68
N LEU A 176 6.48 11.02 3.57
CA LEU A 176 5.48 11.89 4.22
C LEU A 176 6.15 12.81 5.27
N GLU A 177 7.08 12.28 6.06
CA GLU A 177 7.87 13.09 6.99
C GLU A 177 8.72 14.13 6.26
N LEU A 178 9.42 13.73 5.19
CA LEU A 178 10.19 14.67 4.35
C LEU A 178 9.30 15.77 3.77
N ALA A 179 8.10 15.41 3.28
CA ALA A 179 7.15 16.38 2.76
C ALA A 179 6.70 17.37 3.84
N ALA A 180 6.36 16.89 5.04
CA ALA A 180 5.99 17.74 6.16
C ALA A 180 7.12 18.67 6.60
N MET A 181 8.35 18.15 6.71
CA MET A 181 9.55 18.95 6.99
C MET A 181 9.80 20.03 5.94
N ALA A 182 9.60 19.72 4.67
CA ALA A 182 9.69 20.68 3.56
C ALA A 182 8.54 21.71 3.55
N GLY A 183 7.55 21.55 4.43
CA GLY A 183 6.39 22.42 4.57
C GLY A 183 5.32 22.20 3.51
N LEU A 184 5.30 21.02 2.85
CA LEU A 184 4.18 20.58 2.02
C LEU A 184 3.04 20.10 2.92
N SER A 185 1.81 20.08 2.39
CA SER A 185 0.70 19.39 3.04
C SER A 185 0.80 17.87 2.82
N THR A 186 0.32 17.10 3.79
CA THR A 186 0.44 15.64 3.79
C THR A 186 -0.89 14.95 4.02
N GLY A 187 -1.12 13.82 3.36
CA GLY A 187 -2.35 13.05 3.53
C GLY A 187 -2.16 11.55 3.33
N VAL A 188 -2.95 10.78 4.07
CA VAL A 188 -3.06 9.32 3.96
C VAL A 188 -4.54 8.94 3.90
N VAL A 189 -4.90 8.17 2.89
CA VAL A 189 -6.27 7.68 2.67
C VAL A 189 -6.22 6.18 2.44
N SER A 190 -7.13 5.42 3.04
CA SER A 190 -7.23 3.97 2.84
C SER A 190 -8.66 3.46 2.98
N THR A 191 -9.00 2.38 2.30
CA THR A 191 -10.21 1.59 2.59
C THR A 191 -9.97 0.54 3.68
N ALA A 192 -8.71 0.32 4.09
CA ALA A 192 -8.36 -0.47 5.27
C ALA A 192 -8.46 0.36 6.57
N ARG A 193 -8.09 -0.24 7.72
CA ARG A 193 -7.84 0.53 8.94
C ARG A 193 -6.65 1.46 8.69
N ILE A 194 -6.75 2.70 9.11
CA ILE A 194 -5.65 3.66 8.94
C ILE A 194 -4.39 3.25 9.72
N THR A 195 -4.54 2.36 10.69
CA THR A 195 -3.46 1.72 11.45
C THR A 195 -2.95 0.42 10.83
N HIS A 196 -3.52 -0.05 9.72
CA HIS A 196 -3.02 -1.21 8.97
C HIS A 196 -1.65 -0.92 8.35
N ALA A 197 -0.91 -1.96 8.00
CA ALA A 197 0.51 -1.85 7.65
C ALA A 197 0.81 -0.82 6.56
N THR A 198 0.07 -0.83 5.45
CA THR A 198 0.29 0.05 4.30
C THR A 198 0.14 1.54 4.65
N PRO A 199 -1.00 2.02 5.19
CA PRO A 199 -1.09 3.42 5.57
C PRO A 199 -0.17 3.77 6.74
N ALA A 200 0.03 2.85 7.71
CA ALA A 200 0.88 3.07 8.88
C ALA A 200 2.35 3.33 8.49
N ALA A 201 2.88 2.65 7.49
CA ALA A 201 4.28 2.83 7.05
C ALA A 201 4.57 4.26 6.56
N ALA A 202 3.56 5.04 6.21
CA ALA A 202 3.74 6.43 5.82
C ALA A 202 4.10 7.36 7.00
N TYR A 203 3.68 7.03 8.24
CA TYR A 203 3.76 7.94 9.38
C TYR A 203 4.25 7.31 10.69
N ALA A 204 4.32 5.98 10.78
CA ALA A 204 4.70 5.27 12.00
C ALA A 204 5.95 4.42 11.80
N HIS A 205 6.63 4.12 12.91
CA HIS A 205 7.80 3.26 12.98
C HIS A 205 7.54 2.17 14.02
N ALA A 206 7.44 0.91 13.60
CA ALA A 206 7.13 -0.17 14.51
C ALA A 206 7.82 -1.48 14.10
N PRO A 207 8.37 -2.25 15.05
CA PRO A 207 8.94 -3.55 14.76
C PRO A 207 7.86 -4.63 14.54
N GLU A 208 6.58 -4.30 14.68
CA GLU A 208 5.46 -5.23 14.50
C GLU A 208 4.21 -4.48 14.01
N ARG A 209 3.76 -4.83 12.81
CA ARG A 209 2.60 -4.25 12.14
C ARG A 209 1.27 -4.39 12.91
N ASN A 210 1.18 -5.35 13.83
CA ASN A 210 -0.02 -5.60 14.61
C ASN A 210 -0.12 -4.73 15.89
N TRP A 211 0.83 -3.85 16.16
CA TRP A 211 0.76 -2.95 17.31
C TRP A 211 -0.08 -1.72 16.99
N GLU A 212 -1.32 -1.96 16.57
CA GLU A 212 -2.23 -0.90 16.09
C GLU A 212 -2.77 0.00 17.21
N ALA A 213 -2.98 -0.55 18.43
CA ALA A 213 -3.42 0.18 19.62
C ALA A 213 -2.56 -0.23 20.83
N ASP A 214 -2.58 0.55 21.90
CA ASP A 214 -1.85 0.28 23.14
C ASP A 214 -2.12 -1.12 23.70
N SER A 215 -3.36 -1.61 23.59
CA SER A 215 -3.74 -2.96 24.01
C SER A 215 -3.09 -4.09 23.20
N ASN A 216 -2.46 -3.80 22.06
CA ASN A 216 -1.71 -4.75 21.27
C ASN A 216 -0.22 -4.83 21.67
N LEU A 217 0.26 -3.89 22.48
CA LEU A 217 1.66 -3.86 22.90
C LEU A 217 1.93 -4.93 23.96
N PRO A 218 2.93 -5.81 23.76
CA PRO A 218 3.39 -6.69 24.83
C PRO A 218 4.12 -5.90 25.93
N ALA A 219 4.24 -6.48 27.12
CA ALA A 219 4.89 -5.83 28.26
C ALA A 219 6.35 -5.40 27.96
N GLU A 220 7.05 -6.14 27.11
CA GLU A 220 8.39 -5.78 26.61
C GLU A 220 8.36 -4.44 25.87
N ALA A 221 7.44 -4.26 24.94
CA ALA A 221 7.30 -3.04 24.16
C ALA A 221 6.99 -1.83 25.04
N VAL A 222 6.06 -1.98 25.99
CA VAL A 222 5.73 -0.92 26.97
C VAL A 222 6.95 -0.56 27.81
N THR A 223 7.71 -1.55 28.29
CA THR A 223 8.91 -1.33 29.12
C THR A 223 10.01 -0.59 28.35
N ASN A 224 10.19 -0.87 27.07
CA ASN A 224 11.20 -0.24 26.22
C ASN A 224 10.69 1.04 25.51
N GLY A 225 9.46 1.49 25.78
CA GLY A 225 8.94 2.76 25.32
C GLY A 225 8.46 2.79 23.87
N CYS A 226 8.21 1.63 23.24
CA CYS A 226 7.53 1.60 21.95
C CYS A 226 6.09 2.09 22.07
N LYS A 227 5.63 2.83 21.07
CA LYS A 227 4.27 3.35 20.98
C LYS A 227 3.46 2.56 19.97
N ASP A 228 2.17 2.45 20.20
CA ASP A 228 1.25 1.89 19.21
C ASP A 228 1.11 2.81 17.99
N ILE A 229 0.70 2.23 16.86
CA ILE A 229 0.61 2.92 15.57
C ILE A 229 -0.39 4.09 15.62
N ALA A 230 -1.56 3.92 16.30
CA ALA A 230 -2.55 4.99 16.39
C ALA A 230 -2.01 6.18 17.19
N ALA A 231 -1.27 5.95 18.28
CA ALA A 231 -0.64 7.02 19.04
C ALA A 231 0.43 7.75 18.23
N GLN A 232 1.22 7.04 17.42
CA GLN A 232 2.24 7.66 16.56
C GLN A 232 1.63 8.59 15.50
N LEU A 233 0.39 8.36 15.04
CA LEU A 233 -0.29 9.29 14.14
C LEU A 233 -0.50 10.67 14.79
N LEU A 234 -0.86 10.72 16.07
CA LEU A 234 -1.01 11.96 16.84
C LEU A 234 0.35 12.59 17.15
N ASP A 235 1.35 11.75 17.40
CA ASP A 235 2.71 12.19 17.72
C ASP A 235 3.50 12.64 16.49
N PHE A 236 2.93 12.51 15.29
CA PHE A 236 3.56 12.99 14.05
C PHE A 236 3.71 14.52 14.11
N ASN A 237 4.90 14.96 14.51
CA ASN A 237 5.20 16.36 14.81
C ASN A 237 6.02 17.07 13.72
N GLN A 238 6.26 16.42 12.58
CA GLN A 238 6.98 17.03 11.47
C GLN A 238 6.15 18.14 10.84
N GLY A 239 6.77 19.27 10.57
CA GLY A 239 6.12 20.44 9.98
C GLY A 239 4.90 20.91 10.78
N LYS A 240 3.71 20.75 10.20
CA LYS A 240 2.42 21.08 10.83
C LYS A 240 1.59 19.86 11.21
N GLY A 241 2.18 18.68 11.29
CA GLY A 241 1.47 17.42 11.42
C GLY A 241 0.85 16.94 10.10
N ILE A 242 0.09 15.85 10.13
CA ILE A 242 -0.61 15.34 8.95
C ILE A 242 -1.90 16.13 8.74
N ASN A 243 -2.17 16.57 7.50
CA ASN A 243 -3.34 17.38 7.19
C ASN A 243 -4.60 16.55 6.94
N VAL A 244 -4.48 15.38 6.30
CA VAL A 244 -5.63 14.54 5.98
C VAL A 244 -5.33 13.09 6.33
N VAL A 245 -6.22 12.50 7.12
CA VAL A 245 -6.22 11.06 7.45
C VAL A 245 -7.64 10.54 7.29
N MET A 246 -7.87 9.62 6.34
CA MET A 246 -9.22 9.08 6.09
C MET A 246 -9.17 7.57 5.84
N GLY A 247 -10.02 6.82 6.54
CA GLY A 247 -10.12 5.37 6.38
C GLY A 247 -10.98 4.69 7.45
N GLY A 248 -10.74 3.41 7.68
CA GLY A 248 -11.32 2.67 8.79
C GLY A 248 -10.46 2.71 10.06
N GLY A 249 -10.81 1.89 11.06
CA GLY A 249 -9.95 1.64 12.23
C GLY A 249 -10.29 2.47 13.47
N ARG A 250 -11.48 3.07 13.56
CA ARG A 250 -11.91 3.91 14.69
C ARG A 250 -11.62 3.26 16.04
N ARG A 251 -11.76 1.94 16.15
CA ARG A 251 -11.54 1.20 17.40
C ARG A 251 -10.15 1.39 18.02
N ALA A 252 -9.10 1.67 17.21
CA ALA A 252 -7.75 1.88 17.72
C ALA A 252 -7.55 3.29 18.32
N PHE A 253 -8.47 4.21 18.06
CA PHE A 253 -8.38 5.62 18.47
C PHE A 253 -9.23 5.97 19.69
N ILE A 254 -10.17 5.11 20.09
CA ILE A 254 -11.10 5.38 21.20
C ILE A 254 -10.91 4.38 22.34
N PRO A 255 -11.21 4.80 23.60
CA PRO A 255 -11.13 3.92 24.77
C PRO A 255 -12.01 2.67 24.65
N ASN A 256 -11.58 1.56 25.25
CA ASN A 256 -12.35 0.32 25.28
C ASN A 256 -13.66 0.45 26.09
N THR A 257 -13.83 1.51 26.84
CA THR A 257 -15.07 1.88 27.56
C THR A 257 -16.04 2.70 26.70
N THR A 258 -15.60 3.15 25.51
CA THR A 258 -16.40 3.93 24.57
C THR A 258 -16.98 3.01 23.51
N VAL A 259 -18.26 3.15 23.23
CA VAL A 259 -18.97 2.43 22.15
C VAL A 259 -19.13 3.40 20.97
N ASP A 260 -18.76 2.96 19.77
CA ASP A 260 -18.86 3.74 18.56
C ASP A 260 -20.28 3.73 17.94
N PRO A 261 -20.55 4.52 16.89
CA PRO A 261 -21.88 4.54 16.23
C PRO A 261 -22.34 3.20 15.66
N GLU A 262 -21.44 2.26 15.39
CA GLU A 262 -21.76 0.90 14.91
C GLU A 262 -21.99 -0.08 16.07
N GLY A 263 -22.00 0.40 17.34
CA GLY A 263 -22.18 -0.43 18.52
C GLY A 263 -20.96 -1.27 18.90
N LYS A 264 -19.77 -0.91 18.41
CA LYS A 264 -18.51 -1.60 18.70
C LYS A 264 -17.69 -0.83 19.73
N SER A 265 -17.10 -1.55 20.68
CA SER A 265 -16.20 -0.94 21.67
C SER A 265 -14.84 -0.58 21.04
N GLY A 266 -14.25 0.50 21.54
CA GLY A 266 -12.86 0.84 21.28
C GLY A 266 -11.89 -0.24 21.76
N ARG A 267 -10.62 -0.06 21.47
CA ARG A 267 -9.55 -1.00 21.88
C ARG A 267 -8.51 -0.39 22.82
N ARG A 268 -8.50 0.93 23.00
CA ARG A 268 -7.51 1.55 23.87
C ARG A 268 -7.77 1.23 25.35
N ALA A 269 -6.75 0.69 26.00
CA ALA A 269 -6.75 0.36 27.43
C ALA A 269 -6.16 1.49 28.29
N ASP A 270 -5.39 2.41 27.69
CA ASP A 270 -4.79 3.58 28.35
C ASP A 270 -5.80 4.70 28.65
N GLY A 271 -7.04 4.57 28.19
CA GLY A 271 -8.11 5.53 28.40
C GLY A 271 -8.05 6.78 27.52
N ARG A 272 -7.07 6.91 26.62
CA ARG A 272 -6.95 8.05 25.70
C ARG A 272 -8.04 7.99 24.62
N ASP A 273 -8.63 9.14 24.34
CA ASP A 273 -9.47 9.36 23.14
C ASP A 273 -8.65 10.16 22.11
N LEU A 274 -8.00 9.45 21.20
CA LEU A 274 -7.13 10.08 20.20
C LEU A 274 -7.92 10.94 19.20
N THR A 275 -9.23 10.73 19.07
CA THR A 275 -10.08 11.58 18.21
C THR A 275 -10.33 12.94 18.83
N ALA A 276 -10.53 12.98 20.14
CA ALA A 276 -10.62 14.22 20.92
C ALA A 276 -9.27 14.95 20.97
N GLU A 277 -8.18 14.21 21.14
CA GLU A 277 -6.82 14.77 21.09
C GLU A 277 -6.53 15.42 19.74
N TRP A 278 -6.87 14.79 18.61
CA TRP A 278 -6.74 15.37 17.27
C TRP A 278 -7.44 16.73 17.16
N LEU A 279 -8.68 16.82 17.62
CA LEU A 279 -9.45 18.08 17.60
C LEU A 279 -8.84 19.17 18.48
N SER A 280 -8.17 18.79 19.56
CA SER A 280 -7.52 19.75 20.45
C SER A 280 -6.12 20.16 20.00
N GLN A 281 -5.43 19.30 19.26
CA GLN A 281 -4.05 19.51 18.81
C GLN A 281 -3.96 20.51 17.66
N TYR A 282 -4.95 20.52 16.75
CA TYR A 282 -4.91 21.33 15.54
C TYR A 282 -6.00 22.40 15.51
N SER A 283 -5.64 23.61 15.10
CA SER A 283 -6.63 24.61 14.71
C SER A 283 -7.26 24.24 13.37
N ASN A 284 -8.54 24.56 13.19
CA ASN A 284 -9.31 24.20 11.98
C ASN A 284 -9.32 22.68 11.74
N ALA A 285 -9.35 21.88 12.82
CA ALA A 285 -9.47 20.43 12.76
C ALA A 285 -10.93 20.01 12.60
N ALA A 286 -11.12 18.87 11.91
CA ALA A 286 -12.40 18.20 11.82
C ALA A 286 -12.22 16.69 12.06
N TYR A 287 -13.24 16.08 12.69
CA TYR A 287 -13.38 14.64 12.84
C TYR A 287 -14.74 14.22 12.29
N VAL A 288 -14.76 13.26 11.37
CA VAL A 288 -15.95 12.74 10.70
C VAL A 288 -15.97 11.21 10.75
N THR A 289 -17.17 10.64 10.93
CA THR A 289 -17.33 9.20 11.17
C THR A 289 -18.23 8.48 10.16
N ASP A 290 -18.94 9.24 9.33
CA ASP A 290 -19.90 8.74 8.36
C ASP A 290 -19.92 9.61 7.10
N ARG A 291 -20.61 9.11 6.05
CA ARG A 291 -20.65 9.79 4.76
C ARG A 291 -21.36 11.15 4.82
N ASP A 292 -22.38 11.31 5.65
CA ASP A 292 -23.14 12.57 5.71
C ASP A 292 -22.28 13.67 6.35
N SER A 293 -21.62 13.39 7.49
CA SER A 293 -20.65 14.32 8.12
C SER A 293 -19.46 14.58 7.20
N PHE A 294 -18.98 13.57 6.48
CA PHE A 294 -17.93 13.72 5.49
C PHE A 294 -18.35 14.64 4.33
N LEU A 295 -19.57 14.48 3.78
CA LEU A 295 -20.04 15.35 2.70
C LEU A 295 -20.21 16.81 3.17
N ALA A 296 -20.63 17.00 4.43
CA ALA A 296 -20.80 18.30 5.06
C ALA A 296 -19.44 18.98 5.40
N LEU A 297 -18.32 18.26 5.35
CA LEU A 297 -17.00 18.80 5.68
C LEU A 297 -16.64 19.99 4.79
N ASP A 298 -16.43 21.16 5.40
CA ASP A 298 -15.99 22.38 4.72
C ASP A 298 -14.49 22.34 4.43
N THR A 299 -14.13 21.92 3.22
CA THR A 299 -12.73 21.80 2.79
C THR A 299 -11.98 23.13 2.73
N ALA A 300 -12.70 24.27 2.58
CA ALA A 300 -12.08 25.59 2.52
C ALA A 300 -11.53 26.02 3.90
N ASN A 301 -12.26 25.70 4.96
CA ASN A 301 -11.91 26.10 6.34
C ASN A 301 -11.31 24.96 7.18
N THR A 302 -11.19 23.73 6.66
CA THR A 302 -10.56 22.60 7.35
C THR A 302 -9.12 22.44 6.91
N ASP A 303 -8.17 22.51 7.84
CA ASP A 303 -6.73 22.32 7.57
C ASP A 303 -6.25 20.91 8.01
N HIS A 304 -6.90 20.33 9.01
CA HIS A 304 -6.63 18.98 9.49
C HIS A 304 -7.93 18.17 9.56
N ALA A 305 -8.05 17.12 8.77
CA ALA A 305 -9.23 16.26 8.71
C ALA A 305 -8.90 14.82 9.09
N LEU A 306 -9.58 14.31 10.12
CA LEU A 306 -9.58 12.90 10.51
C LEU A 306 -10.95 12.29 10.14
N GLY A 307 -10.96 11.30 9.26
CA GLY A 307 -12.16 10.55 8.90
C GLY A 307 -11.97 9.07 9.26
N LEU A 308 -12.75 8.56 10.20
CA LEU A 308 -12.70 7.14 10.61
C LEU A 308 -14.09 6.54 10.43
N PHE A 309 -14.34 5.95 9.25
CA PHE A 309 -15.68 5.62 8.77
C PHE A 309 -16.20 4.25 9.21
N ASN A 310 -15.32 3.40 9.76
CA ASN A 310 -15.68 2.08 10.27
C ASN A 310 -14.88 1.77 11.54
N SER A 311 -15.43 0.94 12.41
CA SER A 311 -14.72 0.43 13.59
C SER A 311 -13.46 -0.33 13.21
N SER A 312 -13.53 -1.13 12.13
CA SER A 312 -12.41 -1.91 11.56
C SER A 312 -12.09 -1.41 10.15
N HIS A 313 -11.92 -2.32 9.18
CA HIS A 313 -11.80 -1.94 7.77
C HIS A 313 -13.12 -1.36 7.26
N MET A 314 -13.06 -0.47 6.27
CA MET A 314 -14.26 -0.03 5.55
C MET A 314 -14.88 -1.22 4.79
N GLU A 315 -16.13 -1.10 4.40
CA GLU A 315 -16.80 -2.12 3.59
C GLU A 315 -16.11 -2.30 2.23
N TYR A 316 -16.23 -3.48 1.64
CA TYR A 316 -15.88 -3.66 0.23
C TYR A 316 -16.73 -2.72 -0.63
N ASP A 317 -16.19 -2.19 -1.71
CA ASP A 317 -16.92 -1.23 -2.54
C ASP A 317 -18.23 -1.81 -3.08
N TYR A 318 -18.24 -3.08 -3.49
CA TYR A 318 -19.47 -3.78 -3.87
C TYR A 318 -20.53 -3.76 -2.77
N ASP A 319 -20.15 -4.11 -1.54
CA ASP A 319 -21.07 -4.17 -0.40
C ASP A 319 -21.53 -2.77 -0.01
N ARG A 320 -20.64 -1.78 0.01
CA ARG A 320 -20.95 -0.36 0.24
C ARG A 320 -22.03 0.17 -0.69
N VAL A 321 -21.99 -0.23 -1.98
CA VAL A 321 -22.96 0.22 -3.00
C VAL A 321 -24.28 -0.55 -2.91
N THR A 322 -24.23 -1.87 -2.69
CA THR A 322 -25.39 -2.78 -2.85
C THR A 322 -26.16 -3.04 -1.57
N SER A 323 -25.50 -3.02 -0.40
CA SER A 323 -26.16 -3.33 0.88
C SER A 323 -27.05 -2.22 1.41
N GLY A 324 -27.06 -1.05 0.77
CA GLY A 324 -27.78 0.13 1.25
C GLY A 324 -27.19 0.73 2.54
N VAL A 325 -26.03 0.27 2.98
CA VAL A 325 -25.26 0.88 4.08
C VAL A 325 -24.73 2.22 3.58
N LYS A 326 -25.48 3.28 3.84
CA LYS A 326 -25.14 4.64 3.39
C LYS A 326 -24.04 5.31 4.22
N GLY A 327 -23.36 4.55 5.08
CA GLY A 327 -22.52 5.09 6.14
C GLY A 327 -21.10 5.52 5.70
N GLU A 328 -20.57 5.06 4.57
CA GLU A 328 -19.17 5.26 4.21
C GLU A 328 -18.98 6.00 2.89
N PRO A 329 -18.01 6.94 2.79
CA PRO A 329 -17.63 7.52 1.51
C PRO A 329 -16.88 6.50 0.64
N SER A 330 -16.91 6.69 -0.69
CA SER A 330 -16.07 5.93 -1.61
C SER A 330 -14.60 6.39 -1.55
N LEU A 331 -13.67 5.54 -2.03
CA LEU A 331 -12.27 5.91 -2.16
C LEU A 331 -12.09 7.15 -3.06
N ALA A 332 -12.88 7.27 -4.12
CA ALA A 332 -12.88 8.42 -5.01
C ALA A 332 -13.35 9.71 -4.31
N GLU A 333 -14.40 9.63 -3.48
CA GLU A 333 -14.87 10.77 -2.70
C GLU A 333 -13.83 11.22 -1.67
N MET A 334 -13.20 10.27 -0.95
CA MET A 334 -12.12 10.55 0.00
C MET A 334 -10.92 11.19 -0.71
N THR A 335 -10.48 10.65 -1.85
CA THR A 335 -9.40 11.20 -2.66
C THR A 335 -9.70 12.63 -3.11
N ALA A 336 -10.92 12.88 -3.59
CA ALA A 336 -11.34 14.22 -4.05
C ALA A 336 -11.27 15.27 -2.95
N LYS A 337 -11.84 14.99 -1.78
CA LYS A 337 -11.81 15.93 -0.63
C LYS A 337 -10.40 16.11 -0.07
N SER A 338 -9.61 15.05 -0.04
CA SER A 338 -8.20 15.13 0.37
C SER A 338 -7.43 16.10 -0.51
N ILE A 339 -7.53 15.97 -1.83
CA ILE A 339 -6.90 16.91 -2.77
C ILE A 339 -7.40 18.34 -2.54
N ASP A 340 -8.71 18.54 -2.31
CA ASP A 340 -9.28 19.90 -2.09
C ASP A 340 -8.73 20.56 -0.80
N ILE A 341 -8.50 19.78 0.26
CA ILE A 341 -7.89 20.29 1.49
C ILE A 341 -6.39 20.57 1.27
N LEU A 342 -5.66 19.61 0.70
CA LEU A 342 -4.20 19.67 0.60
C LEU A 342 -3.70 20.74 -0.37
N ARG A 343 -4.38 20.95 -1.50
CA ARG A 343 -3.98 21.92 -2.53
C ARG A 343 -4.07 23.38 -2.11
N LYS A 344 -4.67 23.68 -0.93
CA LYS A 344 -4.64 25.03 -0.35
C LYS A 344 -3.22 25.48 -0.04
N ASN A 345 -2.31 24.52 0.20
CA ASN A 345 -0.90 24.82 0.37
C ASN A 345 -0.24 25.16 -0.97
N ASN A 346 0.22 26.38 -1.11
CA ASN A 346 0.87 26.84 -2.33
C ASN A 346 2.23 26.18 -2.61
N LYS A 347 2.86 25.57 -1.59
CA LYS A 347 4.08 24.75 -1.76
C LYS A 347 3.79 23.39 -2.37
N GLY A 348 2.54 22.91 -2.31
CA GLY A 348 2.12 21.60 -2.80
C GLY A 348 1.85 20.59 -1.70
N PHE A 349 1.71 19.31 -2.09
CA PHE A 349 1.36 18.23 -1.17
C PHE A 349 1.91 16.86 -1.58
N VAL A 350 1.95 15.95 -0.60
CA VAL A 350 2.11 14.51 -0.80
C VAL A 350 0.88 13.80 -0.26
N LEU A 351 0.24 12.99 -1.09
CA LEU A 351 -0.94 12.20 -0.77
C LEU A 351 -0.69 10.73 -1.10
N ILE A 352 -0.90 9.86 -0.13
CA ILE A 352 -0.89 8.41 -0.28
C ILE A 352 -2.33 7.92 -0.21
N VAL A 353 -2.75 7.13 -1.20
CA VAL A 353 -4.11 6.59 -1.32
C VAL A 353 -4.03 5.09 -1.51
N GLU A 354 -4.65 4.34 -0.62
CA GLU A 354 -4.67 2.87 -0.66
C GLU A 354 -6.08 2.33 -0.89
N ALA A 355 -6.18 1.36 -1.80
CA ALA A 355 -7.32 0.46 -1.91
C ALA A 355 -6.99 -0.85 -1.18
N GLY A 356 -7.05 -0.82 0.15
CA GLY A 356 -6.60 -1.93 1.01
C GLY A 356 -7.57 -3.13 1.03
N ARG A 357 -8.78 -2.98 0.47
CA ARG A 357 -9.76 -4.06 0.50
C ARG A 357 -9.61 -5.06 -0.65
N ILE A 358 -8.82 -4.75 -1.67
CA ILE A 358 -8.48 -5.69 -2.76
C ILE A 358 -7.82 -6.93 -2.15
N ASP A 359 -6.77 -6.73 -1.36
CA ASP A 359 -6.01 -7.78 -0.65
C ASP A 359 -6.94 -8.66 0.21
N HIS A 360 -7.74 -8.03 1.07
CA HIS A 360 -8.65 -8.76 1.95
C HIS A 360 -9.66 -9.64 1.18
N ALA A 361 -10.11 -9.18 0.02
CA ALA A 361 -11.00 -9.96 -0.82
C ALA A 361 -10.28 -11.16 -1.47
N HIS A 362 -9.04 -10.97 -1.90
CA HIS A 362 -8.20 -12.07 -2.39
C HIS A 362 -7.92 -13.10 -1.29
N HIS A 363 -7.52 -12.67 -0.10
CA HIS A 363 -7.34 -13.55 1.04
C HIS A 363 -8.58 -14.38 1.38
N ALA A 364 -9.77 -13.83 1.15
CA ALA A 364 -11.03 -14.55 1.29
C ALA A 364 -11.36 -15.45 0.09
N GLY A 365 -10.54 -15.50 -0.95
CA GLY A 365 -10.85 -16.20 -2.20
C GLY A 365 -12.04 -15.59 -2.96
N ASN A 366 -12.35 -14.31 -2.77
CA ASN A 366 -13.51 -13.65 -3.33
C ASN A 366 -13.12 -12.68 -4.47
N ALA A 367 -13.07 -13.19 -5.69
CA ALA A 367 -12.69 -12.40 -6.86
C ALA A 367 -13.67 -11.26 -7.13
N ALA A 368 -14.97 -11.45 -6.95
CA ALA A 368 -15.95 -10.41 -7.25
C ALA A 368 -15.66 -9.13 -6.46
N ARG A 369 -15.43 -9.23 -5.14
CA ARG A 369 -15.10 -8.07 -4.30
C ARG A 369 -13.74 -7.48 -4.64
N ALA A 370 -12.71 -8.32 -4.86
CA ALA A 370 -11.38 -7.84 -5.24
C ALA A 370 -11.41 -7.00 -6.52
N LEU A 371 -12.16 -7.45 -7.54
CA LEU A 371 -12.26 -6.73 -8.80
C LEU A 371 -13.09 -5.44 -8.68
N HIS A 372 -14.15 -5.41 -7.88
CA HIS A 372 -14.91 -4.19 -7.63
C HIS A 372 -14.08 -3.14 -6.86
N ASP A 373 -13.30 -3.54 -5.86
CA ASP A 373 -12.39 -2.63 -5.15
C ASP A 373 -11.25 -2.11 -6.06
N THR A 374 -10.78 -2.92 -7.03
CA THR A 374 -9.84 -2.48 -8.06
C THR A 374 -10.46 -1.44 -9.01
N ILE A 375 -11.74 -1.62 -9.39
CA ILE A 375 -12.49 -0.63 -10.17
C ILE A 375 -12.68 0.66 -9.36
N ALA A 376 -12.95 0.55 -8.06
CA ALA A 376 -13.04 1.72 -7.17
C ALA A 376 -11.71 2.48 -7.07
N LEU A 377 -10.57 1.79 -7.06
CA LEU A 377 -9.24 2.41 -7.17
C LEU A 377 -9.10 3.17 -8.50
N SER A 378 -9.50 2.53 -9.61
CA SER A 378 -9.47 3.18 -10.94
C SER A 378 -10.28 4.47 -10.95
N GLU A 379 -11.44 4.49 -10.32
CA GLU A 379 -12.27 5.69 -10.19
C GLU A 379 -11.59 6.77 -9.34
N ALA A 380 -10.93 6.41 -8.23
CA ALA A 380 -10.18 7.35 -7.40
C ALA A 380 -9.00 7.97 -8.18
N VAL A 381 -8.29 7.17 -8.99
CA VAL A 381 -7.23 7.66 -9.88
C VAL A 381 -7.80 8.62 -10.93
N ARG A 382 -8.94 8.28 -11.56
CA ARG A 382 -9.60 9.17 -12.54
C ARG A 382 -9.90 10.53 -11.92
N VAL A 383 -10.48 10.55 -10.73
CA VAL A 383 -10.79 11.79 -10.00
C VAL A 383 -9.52 12.59 -9.67
N ALA A 384 -8.44 11.94 -9.26
CA ALA A 384 -7.16 12.61 -9.03
C ALA A 384 -6.59 13.20 -10.32
N MET A 385 -6.70 12.47 -11.45
CA MET A 385 -6.29 12.94 -12.77
C MET A 385 -7.05 14.21 -13.20
N GLU A 386 -8.33 14.31 -12.89
CA GLU A 386 -9.17 15.46 -13.21
C GLU A 386 -8.90 16.67 -12.30
N LYS A 387 -8.54 16.42 -11.03
CA LYS A 387 -8.29 17.47 -10.04
C LYS A 387 -6.86 18.03 -10.07
N THR A 388 -5.93 17.39 -10.79
CA THR A 388 -4.51 17.75 -10.82
C THR A 388 -3.98 17.86 -12.25
N SER A 389 -2.91 18.66 -12.42
CA SER A 389 -2.24 18.82 -13.72
C SER A 389 -1.04 17.88 -13.84
N ALA A 390 -0.91 17.22 -14.99
CA ALA A 390 0.30 16.44 -15.30
C ALA A 390 1.56 17.32 -15.48
N SER A 391 1.43 18.65 -15.52
CA SER A 391 2.58 19.54 -15.62
C SER A 391 3.29 19.78 -14.28
N ASP A 392 2.59 19.56 -13.14
CA ASP A 392 3.10 19.86 -11.79
C ASP A 392 2.84 18.77 -10.76
N THR A 393 2.18 17.67 -11.15
CA THR A 393 1.81 16.58 -10.25
C THR A 393 2.36 15.25 -10.77
N LEU A 394 3.27 14.65 -10.00
CA LEU A 394 3.62 13.24 -10.18
C LEU A 394 2.48 12.39 -9.62
N LEU A 395 1.87 11.57 -10.47
CA LEU A 395 0.87 10.57 -10.08
C LEU A 395 1.40 9.19 -10.45
N MET A 396 1.50 8.31 -9.46
CA MET A 396 1.89 6.92 -9.62
C MET A 396 0.81 6.01 -9.09
N VAL A 397 0.60 4.86 -9.74
CA VAL A 397 -0.31 3.79 -9.33
C VAL A 397 0.47 2.48 -9.37
N THR A 398 0.47 1.76 -8.27
CA THR A 398 1.14 0.46 -8.18
C THR A 398 0.38 -0.48 -7.26
N ALA A 399 0.85 -1.71 -7.15
CA ALA A 399 0.53 -2.62 -6.05
C ALA A 399 1.73 -2.72 -5.10
N ASP A 400 1.47 -3.14 -3.88
CA ASP A 400 2.52 -3.48 -2.93
C ASP A 400 3.02 -4.92 -3.14
N HIS A 401 2.15 -5.85 -3.47
CA HIS A 401 2.42 -7.23 -3.89
C HIS A 401 1.27 -7.76 -4.78
N SER A 402 1.31 -9.04 -5.12
CA SER A 402 0.29 -9.77 -5.85
C SER A 402 -0.33 -10.87 -4.97
N HIS A 403 -1.37 -11.53 -5.49
CA HIS A 403 -1.99 -12.74 -4.95
C HIS A 403 -1.89 -13.91 -5.91
N VAL A 404 -2.12 -15.13 -5.43
CA VAL A 404 -2.09 -16.33 -6.26
C VAL A 404 -3.35 -16.48 -7.13
N PHE A 405 -3.83 -15.36 -7.66
CA PHE A 405 -5.00 -15.20 -8.50
C PHE A 405 -4.67 -15.38 -9.98
N THR A 406 -5.48 -16.15 -10.71
CA THR A 406 -5.23 -16.48 -12.12
C THR A 406 -6.47 -16.31 -12.99
N ILE A 407 -6.22 -16.08 -14.29
CA ILE A 407 -7.22 -16.16 -15.37
C ILE A 407 -6.82 -17.33 -16.24
N ALA A 408 -7.71 -18.29 -16.49
CA ALA A 408 -7.38 -19.52 -17.19
C ALA A 408 -8.53 -20.05 -18.07
N GLY A 409 -8.29 -21.15 -18.84
CA GLY A 409 -9.30 -22.02 -19.41
C GLY A 409 -9.70 -21.81 -20.85
N TYR A 410 -9.15 -20.92 -21.62
CA TYR A 410 -9.51 -20.59 -23.01
C TYR A 410 -10.96 -20.10 -23.20
N PRO A 411 -11.49 -19.19 -22.37
CA PRO A 411 -12.82 -18.64 -22.57
C PRO A 411 -12.90 -17.88 -23.90
N THR A 412 -14.07 -17.90 -24.52
CA THR A 412 -14.33 -17.05 -25.68
C THR A 412 -14.29 -15.58 -25.29
N ARG A 413 -13.95 -14.69 -26.22
CA ARG A 413 -13.99 -13.23 -25.96
C ARG A 413 -15.39 -12.81 -25.52
N GLY A 414 -15.46 -11.99 -24.47
CA GLY A 414 -16.72 -11.56 -23.85
C GLY A 414 -17.35 -12.60 -22.92
N ASN A 415 -16.67 -13.71 -22.63
CA ASN A 415 -17.12 -14.62 -21.57
C ASN A 415 -17.16 -13.86 -20.24
N PRO A 416 -18.25 -13.97 -19.44
CA PRO A 416 -18.28 -13.31 -18.14
C PRO A 416 -17.05 -13.66 -17.31
N ILE A 417 -16.25 -12.67 -16.91
CA ILE A 417 -14.96 -12.93 -16.25
C ILE A 417 -15.12 -13.68 -14.91
N LEU A 418 -16.21 -13.46 -14.20
CA LEU A 418 -16.56 -14.20 -12.99
C LEU A 418 -17.36 -15.49 -13.27
N GLY A 419 -17.63 -15.78 -14.55
CA GLY A 419 -18.45 -16.90 -14.97
C GLY A 419 -17.68 -18.19 -15.20
N LEU A 420 -18.43 -19.23 -15.54
CA LEU A 420 -17.91 -20.50 -16.01
C LEU A 420 -17.30 -20.32 -17.41
N VAL A 421 -16.24 -21.07 -17.69
CA VAL A 421 -15.58 -21.04 -19.00
C VAL A 421 -16.49 -21.59 -20.10
N LYS A 422 -16.68 -20.81 -21.15
CA LYS A 422 -17.23 -21.24 -22.44
C LYS A 422 -16.19 -20.94 -23.52
N SER A 423 -15.72 -21.99 -24.19
CA SER A 423 -14.67 -21.87 -25.19
C SER A 423 -15.26 -21.71 -26.61
N ASN A 424 -14.41 -21.48 -27.58
CA ASN A 424 -14.78 -21.59 -29.00
C ASN A 424 -14.71 -23.04 -29.45
N ASP A 425 -15.53 -23.41 -30.45
CA ASP A 425 -15.41 -24.68 -31.16
C ASP A 425 -14.20 -24.69 -32.14
N ALA A 426 -14.01 -25.79 -32.87
CA ALA A 426 -12.92 -25.93 -33.82
C ALA A 426 -12.98 -24.91 -34.98
N ASN A 427 -14.13 -24.27 -35.22
CA ASN A 427 -14.33 -23.25 -36.25
C ASN A 427 -14.19 -21.82 -35.68
N GLY A 428 -13.86 -21.68 -34.41
CA GLY A 428 -13.74 -20.38 -33.72
C GLY A 428 -15.10 -19.80 -33.28
N VAL A 429 -16.17 -20.58 -33.30
CA VAL A 429 -17.50 -20.11 -32.88
C VAL A 429 -17.71 -20.36 -31.39
N PRO A 430 -18.18 -19.36 -30.63
CA PRO A 430 -18.46 -19.52 -29.18
C PRO A 430 -19.45 -20.67 -28.92
N THR A 431 -19.09 -21.57 -28.00
CA THR A 431 -19.99 -22.65 -27.57
C THR A 431 -21.05 -22.17 -26.59
N VAL A 432 -22.21 -22.82 -26.60
CA VAL A 432 -23.26 -22.55 -25.61
C VAL A 432 -23.09 -23.37 -24.32
N THR A 433 -22.30 -24.44 -24.37
CA THR A 433 -22.02 -25.35 -23.26
C THR A 433 -20.76 -24.92 -22.52
N ASN A 434 -20.74 -25.14 -21.20
CA ASN A 434 -19.55 -24.91 -20.38
C ASN A 434 -18.45 -25.91 -20.72
N SER A 435 -17.20 -25.46 -20.73
CA SER A 435 -16.03 -26.32 -20.72
C SER A 435 -15.96 -27.08 -19.39
N THR A 436 -15.50 -28.34 -19.44
CA THR A 436 -15.43 -29.22 -18.29
C THR A 436 -14.02 -29.74 -18.05
N ASP A 437 -13.73 -30.09 -16.82
CA ASP A 437 -12.51 -30.83 -16.45
C ASP A 437 -12.56 -32.31 -16.87
N ALA A 438 -11.54 -33.07 -16.50
CA ALA A 438 -11.45 -34.51 -16.81
C ALA A 438 -12.55 -35.36 -16.16
N ASN A 439 -13.25 -34.83 -15.15
CA ASN A 439 -14.38 -35.47 -14.47
C ASN A 439 -15.74 -35.03 -15.00
N GLY A 440 -15.75 -34.18 -16.04
CA GLY A 440 -16.98 -33.65 -16.64
C GLY A 440 -17.61 -32.48 -15.85
N MET A 441 -16.90 -31.88 -14.89
CA MET A 441 -17.39 -30.77 -14.08
C MET A 441 -16.95 -29.42 -14.65
N PRO A 442 -17.85 -28.42 -14.74
CA PRO A 442 -17.49 -27.08 -15.19
C PRO A 442 -16.57 -26.37 -14.20
N TYR A 443 -15.85 -25.35 -14.68
CA TYR A 443 -14.92 -24.56 -13.87
C TYR A 443 -14.98 -23.07 -14.24
N THR A 444 -14.56 -22.21 -13.30
CA THR A 444 -14.59 -20.76 -13.48
C THR A 444 -13.40 -20.24 -14.27
N THR A 445 -13.57 -19.08 -14.92
CA THR A 445 -12.50 -18.39 -15.66
C THR A 445 -11.39 -17.91 -14.71
N VAL A 446 -11.75 -17.49 -13.51
CA VAL A 446 -10.80 -17.04 -12.49
C VAL A 446 -10.78 -17.99 -11.30
N GLY A 447 -9.61 -18.13 -10.68
CA GLY A 447 -9.40 -19.01 -9.53
C GLY A 447 -8.12 -18.68 -8.80
N TYR A 448 -7.81 -19.47 -7.76
CA TYR A 448 -6.63 -19.27 -6.91
C TYR A 448 -5.76 -20.54 -6.84
N ALA A 449 -4.44 -20.37 -6.70
CA ALA A 449 -3.56 -21.52 -6.52
C ALA A 449 -3.69 -22.12 -5.11
N ASN A 450 -4.03 -21.33 -4.10
CA ASN A 450 -4.30 -21.80 -2.75
C ASN A 450 -5.41 -20.96 -2.08
N GLY A 451 -5.87 -21.37 -0.92
CA GLY A 451 -6.87 -20.64 -0.15
C GLY A 451 -7.96 -21.55 0.40
N LEU A 452 -9.07 -20.94 0.78
CA LEU A 452 -10.21 -21.63 1.39
C LEU A 452 -10.87 -22.67 0.47
N GLY A 453 -10.68 -22.55 -0.85
CA GLY A 453 -11.37 -23.36 -1.83
C GLY A 453 -12.78 -22.83 -2.15
N PHE A 454 -13.59 -23.65 -2.83
CA PHE A 454 -14.94 -23.26 -3.18
C PHE A 454 -15.82 -23.09 -1.93
N ALA A 455 -16.50 -21.96 -1.85
CA ALA A 455 -17.64 -21.73 -0.98
C ALA A 455 -18.67 -20.84 -1.66
N SER A 456 -19.94 -21.15 -1.48
CA SER A 456 -21.05 -20.26 -1.87
C SER A 456 -21.80 -19.87 -0.61
N LEU A 457 -21.80 -18.59 -0.28
CA LEU A 457 -22.50 -18.06 0.86
C LEU A 457 -23.70 -17.26 0.36
N GLU A 458 -24.90 -17.74 0.64
CA GLU A 458 -26.14 -17.08 0.23
C GLU A 458 -26.43 -15.81 1.03
N THR A 459 -25.83 -15.67 2.22
CA THR A 459 -26.03 -14.52 3.10
C THR A 459 -24.74 -13.73 3.27
N GLY A 460 -24.75 -12.46 2.91
CA GLY A 460 -23.65 -11.55 3.18
C GLY A 460 -23.44 -11.38 4.69
N GLY A 461 -22.21 -11.47 5.15
CA GLY A 461 -21.83 -11.32 6.56
C GLY A 461 -20.44 -11.91 6.78
N ASP A 462 -19.95 -11.82 8.00
CA ASP A 462 -18.64 -12.39 8.38
C ASP A 462 -18.61 -13.92 8.30
N GLU A 463 -19.78 -14.56 8.20
CA GLU A 463 -19.94 -16.02 8.00
C GLU A 463 -19.28 -16.52 6.70
N ARG A 464 -19.10 -15.65 5.70
CA ARG A 464 -18.35 -15.96 4.45
C ARG A 464 -16.92 -16.43 4.67
N TYR A 465 -16.38 -16.23 5.86
CA TYR A 465 -15.04 -16.65 6.25
C TYR A 465 -15.01 -17.88 7.15
N ASN A 466 -16.17 -18.43 7.51
CA ASN A 466 -16.33 -19.50 8.50
C ASN A 466 -16.80 -20.83 7.89
N TYR A 467 -16.48 -21.10 6.63
CA TYR A 467 -16.86 -22.38 6.05
C TYR A 467 -15.78 -23.45 6.20
N VAL A 468 -16.21 -24.71 6.14
CA VAL A 468 -15.30 -25.86 6.15
C VAL A 468 -14.98 -26.23 4.70
N ALA A 469 -13.70 -26.26 4.37
CA ALA A 469 -13.26 -26.70 3.04
C ALA A 469 -13.71 -28.12 2.76
N THR A 470 -14.37 -28.32 1.61
CA THR A 470 -14.75 -29.66 1.14
C THR A 470 -13.62 -30.32 0.39
N ALA A 471 -13.43 -31.62 0.57
CA ALA A 471 -12.46 -32.38 -0.20
C ALA A 471 -12.94 -32.55 -1.66
N GLY A 472 -12.05 -32.21 -2.61
CA GLY A 472 -12.34 -32.33 -4.04
C GLY A 472 -13.13 -31.15 -4.61
N ARG A 473 -13.38 -31.18 -5.92
CA ARG A 473 -14.14 -30.15 -6.62
C ARG A 473 -15.65 -30.34 -6.44
N VAL A 474 -16.37 -29.23 -6.38
CA VAL A 474 -17.84 -29.21 -6.36
C VAL A 474 -18.38 -29.02 -7.78
N ASP A 475 -19.50 -29.65 -8.12
CA ASP A 475 -20.16 -29.41 -9.39
C ASP A 475 -20.83 -28.03 -9.41
N LEU A 476 -20.33 -27.15 -10.26
CA LEU A 476 -20.77 -25.75 -10.36
C LEU A 476 -21.94 -25.53 -11.34
N ASN A 477 -22.51 -26.61 -11.94
CA ASN A 477 -23.58 -26.48 -12.94
C ASN A 477 -24.80 -25.67 -12.47
N TYR A 478 -25.04 -25.66 -11.18
CA TYR A 478 -26.20 -24.98 -10.56
C TYR A 478 -25.81 -23.85 -9.62
N THR A 479 -24.57 -23.39 -9.68
CA THR A 479 -24.03 -22.33 -8.82
C THR A 479 -23.91 -21.04 -9.61
N ASP A 480 -24.43 -19.94 -9.06
CA ASP A 480 -24.17 -18.60 -9.61
C ASP A 480 -22.76 -18.14 -9.22
N THR A 481 -21.78 -18.40 -10.09
CA THR A 481 -20.38 -18.03 -9.88
C THR A 481 -20.11 -16.53 -10.04
N GLN A 482 -21.08 -15.76 -10.55
CA GLN A 482 -20.98 -14.30 -10.72
C GLN A 482 -21.50 -13.54 -9.49
N SER A 483 -22.16 -14.24 -8.57
CA SER A 483 -22.60 -13.66 -7.30
C SER A 483 -21.42 -13.14 -6.49
N ALA A 484 -21.57 -11.97 -5.87
CA ALA A 484 -20.57 -11.43 -4.96
C ALA A 484 -20.33 -12.29 -3.70
N GLY A 485 -21.27 -13.19 -3.37
CA GLY A 485 -21.09 -14.18 -2.31
C GLY A 485 -20.29 -15.43 -2.72
N PHE A 486 -19.97 -15.59 -4.01
CA PHE A 486 -19.20 -16.76 -4.48
C PHE A 486 -17.72 -16.63 -4.13
N HIS A 487 -17.15 -17.70 -3.58
CA HIS A 487 -15.71 -17.83 -3.35
C HIS A 487 -15.12 -18.84 -4.33
N GLN A 488 -14.06 -18.46 -5.04
CA GLN A 488 -13.48 -19.24 -6.11
C GLN A 488 -12.78 -20.50 -5.60
N GLU A 489 -12.69 -21.51 -6.48
CA GLU A 489 -11.93 -22.72 -6.20
C GLU A 489 -10.45 -22.39 -5.99
N ALA A 490 -9.82 -23.15 -5.06
CA ALA A 490 -8.38 -23.12 -4.84
C ALA A 490 -7.80 -24.53 -4.94
N LEU A 491 -6.59 -24.64 -5.50
CA LEU A 491 -5.93 -25.94 -5.69
C LEU A 491 -5.41 -26.51 -4.38
N VAL A 492 -4.73 -25.69 -3.56
CA VAL A 492 -4.18 -26.07 -2.26
C VAL A 492 -5.07 -25.49 -1.17
N PRO A 493 -5.77 -26.33 -0.35
CA PRO A 493 -6.64 -25.84 0.71
C PRO A 493 -5.82 -25.26 1.87
N LEU A 494 -6.00 -23.97 2.13
CA LEU A 494 -5.44 -23.22 3.27
C LEU A 494 -6.55 -22.47 4.00
N GLY A 495 -6.31 -22.06 5.24
CA GLY A 495 -7.26 -21.27 6.03
C GLY A 495 -7.46 -19.83 5.52
N SER A 496 -6.60 -19.36 4.62
CA SER A 496 -6.65 -18.09 3.90
C SER A 496 -5.85 -18.25 2.61
N GLU A 497 -6.22 -17.54 1.57
CA GLU A 497 -5.39 -17.40 0.38
C GLU A 497 -4.12 -16.60 0.72
N THR A 498 -3.05 -16.76 -0.04
CA THR A 498 -1.74 -16.14 0.22
C THR A 498 -1.33 -15.16 -0.86
N HIS A 499 -0.45 -14.22 -0.48
CA HIS A 499 0.24 -13.40 -1.45
C HIS A 499 1.02 -14.23 -2.46
N ALA A 500 1.35 -13.64 -3.62
CA ALA A 500 2.28 -14.17 -4.60
C ALA A 500 3.58 -13.34 -4.65
N GLY A 501 4.66 -13.98 -5.09
CA GLY A 501 5.99 -13.36 -5.16
C GLY A 501 6.33 -12.74 -6.51
N GLU A 502 5.36 -12.57 -7.42
CA GLU A 502 5.58 -12.00 -8.75
C GLU A 502 5.73 -10.47 -8.71
N ASP A 503 6.37 -9.93 -9.76
CA ASP A 503 6.50 -8.49 -9.97
C ASP A 503 5.13 -7.85 -10.20
N VAL A 504 4.97 -6.59 -9.78
CA VAL A 504 3.75 -5.80 -9.96
C VAL A 504 3.98 -4.60 -10.85
N ALA A 505 2.93 -4.10 -11.51
CA ALA A 505 3.03 -2.96 -12.40
C ALA A 505 3.11 -1.62 -11.64
N ILE A 506 3.89 -0.68 -12.19
CA ILE A 506 3.91 0.72 -11.78
C ILE A 506 3.48 1.57 -12.98
N PHE A 507 2.35 2.24 -12.88
CA PHE A 507 1.87 3.20 -13.89
C PHE A 507 2.16 4.61 -13.41
N ALA A 508 2.58 5.52 -14.31
CA ALA A 508 2.95 6.87 -13.89
C ALA A 508 2.69 7.95 -14.94
N ARG A 509 2.43 9.19 -14.47
CA ARG A 509 2.43 10.42 -15.27
C ARG A 509 2.95 11.61 -14.48
N GLY A 510 3.38 12.65 -15.18
CA GLY A 510 3.83 13.91 -14.60
C GLY A 510 5.34 14.00 -14.47
N PRO A 511 5.85 15.03 -13.77
CA PRO A 511 7.29 15.23 -13.61
C PRO A 511 7.92 14.01 -12.89
N GLY A 512 9.03 13.50 -13.40
CA GLY A 512 9.71 12.32 -12.88
C GLY A 512 9.16 10.97 -13.36
N ALA A 513 7.96 10.91 -13.93
CA ALA A 513 7.31 9.66 -14.32
C ALA A 513 8.11 8.84 -15.36
N SER A 514 8.89 9.48 -16.22
CA SER A 514 9.75 8.80 -17.21
C SER A 514 10.90 7.98 -16.58
N LEU A 515 11.14 8.12 -15.28
CA LEU A 515 12.08 7.29 -14.52
C LEU A 515 11.50 5.90 -14.19
N ILE A 516 10.19 5.73 -14.33
CA ILE A 516 9.50 4.44 -14.22
C ILE A 516 9.64 3.72 -15.56
N GLN A 517 10.57 2.77 -15.63
CA GLN A 517 10.84 1.97 -16.81
C GLN A 517 11.57 0.66 -16.47
N GLY A 518 11.29 -0.39 -17.22
CA GLY A 518 11.86 -1.73 -17.01
C GLY A 518 11.42 -2.34 -15.69
N THR A 519 12.18 -3.34 -15.21
CA THR A 519 11.96 -3.97 -13.90
C THR A 519 12.92 -3.39 -12.88
N VAL A 520 12.38 -2.87 -11.78
CA VAL A 520 13.13 -2.15 -10.73
C VAL A 520 12.87 -2.79 -9.36
N GLU A 521 13.72 -2.48 -8.38
CA GLU A 521 13.40 -2.74 -6.97
C GLU A 521 12.28 -1.82 -6.52
N GLN A 522 11.40 -2.29 -5.61
CA GLN A 522 10.22 -1.54 -5.19
C GLN A 522 10.55 -0.21 -4.49
N ASN A 523 11.68 -0.14 -3.80
CA ASN A 523 12.17 1.08 -3.17
C ASN A 523 12.52 2.18 -4.19
N HIS A 524 12.65 1.87 -5.49
CA HIS A 524 12.83 2.86 -6.55
C HIS A 524 11.69 3.90 -6.60
N ILE A 525 10.48 3.52 -6.17
CA ILE A 525 9.32 4.41 -6.10
C ILE A 525 9.61 5.63 -5.22
N PHE A 526 10.20 5.42 -4.02
CA PHE A 526 10.64 6.53 -3.16
C PHE A 526 11.61 7.47 -3.90
N HIS A 527 12.59 6.89 -4.57
CA HIS A 527 13.63 7.69 -5.25
C HIS A 527 13.06 8.50 -6.41
N VAL A 528 12.04 7.99 -7.10
CA VAL A 528 11.30 8.75 -8.13
C VAL A 528 10.51 9.89 -7.48
N MET A 529 9.81 9.66 -6.37
CA MET A 529 9.11 10.71 -5.63
C MET A 529 10.08 11.79 -5.14
N ASN A 530 11.18 11.37 -4.52
CA ASN A 530 12.20 12.30 -4.04
C ASN A 530 12.80 13.12 -5.19
N TYR A 531 13.17 12.49 -6.31
CA TYR A 531 13.67 13.19 -7.47
C TYR A 531 12.66 14.20 -8.04
N ALA A 532 11.41 13.78 -8.20
CA ALA A 532 10.36 14.58 -8.81
C ALA A 532 10.06 15.85 -8.00
N ALA A 533 10.00 15.76 -6.68
CA ALA A 533 9.65 16.87 -5.80
C ALA A 533 10.83 17.45 -5.00
N ASP A 534 12.02 16.86 -5.10
CA ASP A 534 13.23 17.27 -4.37
C ASP A 534 13.03 17.30 -2.83
N LEU A 535 12.39 16.24 -2.31
CA LEU A 535 11.91 16.19 -0.93
C LEU A 535 13.05 16.29 0.09
N VAL A 536 14.13 15.53 -0.09
CA VAL A 536 15.27 15.48 0.85
C VAL A 536 15.95 16.84 0.95
N ASN A 537 16.27 17.48 -0.19
CA ASN A 537 16.93 18.79 -0.15
C ASN A 537 16.01 19.87 0.43
N LYS A 538 14.72 19.86 0.08
CA LYS A 538 13.74 20.82 0.63
C LYS A 538 13.54 20.62 2.14
N ALA A 539 13.49 19.38 2.64
CA ALA A 539 13.40 19.08 4.06
C ALA A 539 14.65 19.55 4.81
N THR A 540 15.86 19.27 4.27
CA THR A 540 17.13 19.73 4.85
C THR A 540 17.26 21.25 4.88
N ALA A 541 16.82 21.94 3.82
CA ALA A 541 16.89 23.40 3.76
C ALA A 541 15.88 24.10 4.70
N ALA A 542 14.86 23.40 5.19
CA ALA A 542 13.85 23.93 6.09
C ALA A 542 14.19 23.75 7.59
N GLN A 543 15.18 22.92 7.92
CA GLN A 543 15.76 22.75 9.26
C GLN A 543 16.82 23.81 9.54
#